data_b78358da040f8f2fe967eca8a86e2b41
#
_entry.id   b78358da040f8f2fe967eca8a86e2b41
#
_cell.length_a   1.000
_cell.length_b   1.000
_cell.length_c   1.000
_cell.angle_alpha   90.00
_cell.angle_beta   90.00
_cell.angle_gamma   90.00
#
_symmetry.space_group_name_H-M   'P 1'
#
loop_
_entity.id
_entity.type
_entity.pdbx_description
1 polymer ?
#
loop_
_entity_poly.entity_id
_entity_poly.type
_entity_poly.pdbx_seq_one_letter_code
_entity_poly.pdbx_strand_id
1 'polypeptide(L)'
;VTQVAGVRGLDDVLAGLQWRFAGRDEFELAAGQWEFLAEPCALVVVDGLVRVEGLSVTEDLAGGDFLFVPGAGRFAINALAPGKVLCARLEPVGSAGAMAALPQRVLLTDFVEHAPLAATMMRHLVEQCPDPFGVQGDRVATLITSMAIESWHARGCAPQRWLLKVHEPGVARAVAAMHADPGQEWTVAALARVALASRSGFAARFQAATGLTPGRYLTKLRVERAQRLLSESDMSIATVARRLGYRSETAFGRAFRRQTGHTPSQWRRVARGTSASAGPD
;
A
#
# COMPACT_ATOMS: atom_id res chain seq x y z
N VAL A 1 -3.38 27.05 17.33
CA VAL A 1 -3.02 27.51 15.97
C VAL A 1 -2.48 26.38 15.11
N THR A 2 -1.84 25.37 15.70
CA THR A 2 -1.23 24.22 14.98
C THR A 2 -2.27 23.23 14.43
N GLN A 3 -3.46 23.19 15.00
CA GLN A 3 -4.55 22.27 14.62
C GLN A 3 -5.20 22.63 13.27
N VAL A 4 -5.25 23.92 12.92
CA VAL A 4 -5.89 24.40 11.67
C VAL A 4 -5.05 24.06 10.43
N ALA A 5 -3.72 24.04 10.54
CA ALA A 5 -2.85 23.69 9.41
C ALA A 5 -2.91 22.19 9.06
N GLY A 6 -3.13 21.31 10.06
CA GLY A 6 -3.27 19.88 9.85
C GLY A 6 -4.56 19.47 9.14
N VAL A 7 -5.65 20.16 9.41
CA VAL A 7 -6.97 19.91 8.80
C VAL A 7 -6.96 20.21 7.31
N ARG A 8 -6.42 21.36 6.89
CA ARG A 8 -6.33 21.69 5.46
C ARG A 8 -5.54 20.67 4.64
N GLY A 9 -4.48 20.12 5.21
CA GLY A 9 -3.69 19.09 4.53
C GLY A 9 -4.41 17.76 4.34
N LEU A 10 -5.23 17.37 5.29
CA LEU A 10 -6.07 16.17 5.17
C LEU A 10 -7.13 16.37 4.09
N ASP A 11 -7.83 17.49 4.11
CA ASP A 11 -8.84 17.82 3.10
C ASP A 11 -8.28 17.82 1.68
N ASP A 12 -7.06 18.34 1.49
CA ASP A 12 -6.38 18.32 0.19
C ASP A 12 -6.05 16.91 -0.29
N VAL A 13 -5.68 16.00 0.62
CA VAL A 13 -5.48 14.57 0.29
C VAL A 13 -6.80 13.95 -0.13
N LEU A 14 -7.82 14.11 0.71
CA LEU A 14 -9.12 13.46 0.51
C LEU A 14 -9.79 13.96 -0.77
N ALA A 15 -9.70 15.27 -1.07
CA ALA A 15 -10.23 15.85 -2.31
C ALA A 15 -9.53 15.30 -3.57
N GLY A 16 -8.26 14.90 -3.46
CA GLY A 16 -7.49 14.30 -4.56
C GLY A 16 -7.62 12.78 -4.68
N LEU A 17 -8.28 12.12 -3.73
CA LEU A 17 -8.48 10.68 -3.76
C LEU A 17 -9.69 10.33 -4.60
N GLN A 18 -9.50 9.40 -5.53
CA GLN A 18 -10.56 8.79 -6.30
C GLN A 18 -10.20 7.32 -6.55
N TRP A 19 -11.16 6.44 -6.29
CA TRP A 19 -11.03 5.02 -6.48
C TRP A 19 -12.09 4.51 -7.42
N ARG A 20 -11.69 3.65 -8.36
CA ARG A 20 -12.58 2.78 -9.09
C ARG A 20 -12.75 1.49 -8.30
N PHE A 21 -13.96 1.03 -8.19
CA PHE A 21 -14.25 -0.29 -7.64
C PHE A 21 -13.91 -1.35 -8.70
N ALA A 22 -12.89 -2.17 -8.45
CA ALA A 22 -12.35 -3.12 -9.41
C ALA A 22 -12.83 -4.56 -9.18
N GLY A 23 -13.36 -4.85 -8.00
CA GLY A 23 -13.86 -6.17 -7.67
C GLY A 23 -14.23 -6.33 -6.20
N ARG A 24 -14.86 -7.44 -5.91
CA ARG A 24 -15.23 -7.83 -4.56
C ARG A 24 -14.91 -9.30 -4.33
N ASP A 25 -14.48 -9.60 -3.12
CA ASP A 25 -14.26 -10.96 -2.67
C ASP A 25 -14.83 -11.11 -1.25
N GLU A 26 -15.41 -12.27 -1.00
CA GLU A 26 -15.93 -12.66 0.29
C GLU A 26 -15.23 -13.97 0.65
N PHE A 27 -14.49 -13.96 1.75
CA PHE A 27 -13.73 -15.11 2.19
C PHE A 27 -14.35 -15.67 3.46
N GLU A 28 -14.81 -16.91 3.40
CA GLU A 28 -15.11 -17.72 4.57
C GLU A 28 -13.89 -18.61 4.85
N LEU A 29 -13.15 -18.31 5.89
CA LEU A 29 -11.85 -18.89 6.17
C LEU A 29 -11.94 -19.89 7.33
N ALA A 30 -11.46 -21.12 7.11
CA ALA A 30 -11.20 -22.06 8.19
C ALA A 30 -9.86 -21.72 8.88
N ALA A 31 -9.69 -22.10 10.13
CA ALA A 31 -8.43 -21.90 10.85
C ALA A 31 -7.24 -22.51 10.09
N GLY A 32 -6.18 -21.74 9.90
CA GLY A 32 -4.99 -22.10 9.13
C GLY A 32 -5.10 -21.88 7.62
N GLN A 33 -6.25 -21.47 7.12
CA GLN A 33 -6.42 -21.18 5.70
C GLN A 33 -5.75 -19.85 5.33
N TRP A 34 -5.16 -19.82 4.12
CA TRP A 34 -4.46 -18.65 3.56
C TRP A 34 -5.16 -18.15 2.32
N GLU A 35 -5.25 -16.80 2.22
CA GLU A 35 -5.65 -16.11 1.01
C GLU A 35 -4.62 -15.06 0.62
N PHE A 36 -4.41 -14.88 -0.69
CA PHE A 36 -3.42 -13.95 -1.24
C PHE A 36 -4.11 -12.81 -1.97
N LEU A 37 -3.78 -11.60 -1.56
CA LEU A 37 -4.32 -10.36 -2.10
C LEU A 37 -3.19 -9.60 -2.81
N ALA A 38 -3.45 -9.12 -4.03
CA ALA A 38 -2.40 -8.57 -4.90
C ALA A 38 -2.61 -7.12 -5.33
N GLU A 39 -3.74 -6.50 -5.02
CA GLU A 39 -4.16 -5.19 -5.56
C GLU A 39 -4.46 -4.21 -4.44
N PRO A 40 -4.51 -2.88 -4.72
CA PRO A 40 -5.04 -1.96 -3.75
C PRO A 40 -6.41 -2.43 -3.30
N CYS A 41 -6.60 -2.57 -2.00
CA CYS A 41 -7.86 -3.08 -1.47
C CYS A 41 -8.19 -2.50 -0.09
N ALA A 42 -9.47 -2.54 0.23
CA ALA A 42 -10.01 -2.32 1.55
C ALA A 42 -10.67 -3.62 2.03
N LEU A 43 -10.33 -4.08 3.22
CA LEU A 43 -10.92 -5.26 3.82
C LEU A 43 -11.47 -4.98 5.22
N VAL A 44 -12.53 -5.70 5.57
CA VAL A 44 -13.14 -5.72 6.89
C VAL A 44 -13.19 -7.16 7.36
N VAL A 45 -12.70 -7.43 8.56
CA VAL A 45 -12.94 -8.68 9.25
C VAL A 45 -14.33 -8.61 9.88
N VAL A 46 -15.26 -9.43 9.41
CA VAL A 46 -16.61 -9.46 9.96
C VAL A 46 -16.63 -10.17 11.30
N ASP A 47 -15.99 -11.34 11.33
CA ASP A 47 -15.79 -12.15 12.52
C ASP A 47 -14.51 -12.97 12.40
N GLY A 48 -14.10 -13.63 13.49
CA GLY A 48 -12.88 -14.43 13.54
C GLY A 48 -11.63 -13.64 13.86
N LEU A 49 -10.47 -14.22 13.55
CA LEU A 49 -9.15 -13.64 13.76
C LEU A 49 -8.26 -13.98 12.58
N VAL A 50 -7.72 -12.99 11.92
CA VAL A 50 -6.83 -13.17 10.76
C VAL A 50 -5.50 -12.47 10.98
N ARG A 51 -4.42 -13.09 10.54
CA ARG A 51 -3.08 -12.50 10.51
C ARG A 51 -2.76 -12.00 9.11
N VAL A 52 -2.32 -10.77 9.01
CA VAL A 52 -1.87 -10.15 7.76
C VAL A 52 -0.36 -10.21 7.69
N GLU A 53 0.17 -10.77 6.59
CA GLU A 53 1.61 -10.91 6.35
C GLU A 53 2.00 -10.31 5.00
N GLY A 54 3.24 -9.81 4.89
CA GLY A 54 3.76 -9.24 3.63
C GLY A 54 3.68 -7.71 3.53
N LEU A 55 3.08 -7.02 4.50
CA LEU A 55 2.98 -5.56 4.56
C LEU A 55 4.01 -4.98 5.55
N SER A 56 5.29 -5.15 5.36
CA SER A 56 6.35 -4.57 6.22
C SER A 56 6.26 -4.92 7.74
N VAL A 57 5.09 -5.25 8.25
CA VAL A 57 4.77 -5.65 9.63
C VAL A 57 3.67 -6.70 9.56
N THR A 58 3.75 -7.68 10.44
CA THR A 58 2.68 -8.66 10.67
C THR A 58 1.69 -8.07 11.65
N GLU A 59 0.41 -8.13 11.34
CA GLU A 59 -0.69 -7.60 12.17
C GLU A 59 -1.78 -8.66 12.32
N ASP A 60 -2.34 -8.77 13.51
CA ASP A 60 -3.51 -9.62 13.77
C ASP A 60 -4.76 -8.72 13.79
N LEU A 61 -5.78 -9.08 13.01
CA LEU A 61 -7.04 -8.37 12.88
C LEU A 61 -8.17 -9.24 13.44
N ALA A 62 -8.97 -8.68 14.29
CA ALA A 62 -10.16 -9.30 14.87
C ALA A 62 -11.44 -8.85 14.16
N GLY A 63 -12.55 -9.50 14.48
CA GLY A 63 -13.87 -9.08 14.00
C GLY A 63 -14.15 -7.61 14.35
N GLY A 64 -14.55 -6.82 13.36
CA GLY A 64 -14.74 -5.38 13.47
C GLY A 64 -13.56 -4.53 12.99
N ASP A 65 -12.40 -5.12 12.73
CA ASP A 65 -11.21 -4.40 12.24
C ASP A 65 -11.25 -4.15 10.74
N PHE A 66 -10.60 -3.06 10.33
CA PHE A 66 -10.51 -2.64 8.93
C PHE A 66 -9.05 -2.41 8.54
N LEU A 67 -8.69 -2.88 7.36
CA LEU A 67 -7.40 -2.62 6.74
C LEU A 67 -7.60 -2.08 5.33
N PHE A 68 -6.99 -0.93 5.04
CA PHE A 68 -6.90 -0.38 3.70
C PHE A 68 -5.44 -0.35 3.24
N VAL A 69 -5.17 -0.98 2.11
CA VAL A 69 -3.85 -1.04 1.46
C VAL A 69 -3.94 -0.29 0.13
N PRO A 70 -3.50 0.99 0.09
CA PRO A 70 -3.62 1.83 -1.10
C PRO A 70 -2.61 1.52 -2.20
N GLY A 71 -1.53 0.83 -1.87
CA GLY A 71 -0.44 0.51 -2.82
C GLY A 71 -0.58 -0.86 -3.44
N ALA A 72 -0.18 -1.00 -4.71
CA ALA A 72 -0.05 -2.30 -5.33
C ALA A 72 1.06 -3.12 -4.64
N GLY A 73 0.70 -4.20 -3.98
CA GLY A 73 1.61 -5.13 -3.32
C GLY A 73 0.89 -6.42 -3.02
N ARG A 74 1.61 -7.54 -3.03
CA ARG A 74 1.04 -8.80 -2.54
C ARG A 74 1.20 -8.89 -1.04
N PHE A 75 0.14 -9.25 -0.37
CA PHE A 75 0.12 -9.65 1.02
C PHE A 75 -0.79 -10.86 1.19
N ALA A 76 -0.67 -11.54 2.29
CA ALA A 76 -1.48 -12.70 2.61
C ALA A 76 -2.27 -12.45 3.88
N ILE A 77 -3.45 -13.05 3.95
CA ILE A 77 -4.21 -13.20 5.18
C ILE A 77 -4.23 -14.69 5.56
N ASN A 78 -3.94 -14.95 6.83
CA ASN A 78 -3.99 -16.30 7.41
C ASN A 78 -5.03 -16.32 8.53
N ALA A 79 -6.03 -17.15 8.44
CA ALA A 79 -7.02 -17.29 9.50
C ALA A 79 -6.41 -18.00 10.72
N LEU A 80 -6.31 -17.29 11.83
CA LEU A 80 -5.91 -17.87 13.12
C LEU A 80 -7.10 -18.52 13.84
N ALA A 81 -8.32 -18.01 13.56
CA ALA A 81 -9.58 -18.63 13.95
C ALA A 81 -10.54 -18.57 12.75
N PRO A 82 -11.52 -19.48 12.65
CA PRO A 82 -12.52 -19.42 11.58
C PRO A 82 -13.22 -18.07 11.58
N GLY A 83 -13.50 -17.53 10.38
CA GLY A 83 -14.14 -16.23 10.28
C GLY A 83 -14.41 -15.80 8.85
N LYS A 84 -15.04 -14.64 8.74
CA LYS A 84 -15.43 -14.03 7.48
C LYS A 84 -14.73 -12.71 7.24
N VAL A 85 -14.19 -12.54 6.03
CA VAL A 85 -13.53 -11.30 5.58
C VAL A 85 -14.19 -10.81 4.29
N LEU A 86 -14.55 -9.53 4.27
CA LEU A 86 -15.04 -8.83 3.07
C LEU A 86 -13.90 -8.00 2.49
N CYS A 87 -13.68 -8.10 1.18
CA CYS A 87 -12.64 -7.37 0.48
C CYS A 87 -13.22 -6.62 -0.73
N ALA A 88 -12.96 -5.31 -0.80
CA ALA A 88 -13.18 -4.49 -1.97
C ALA A 88 -11.85 -4.22 -2.66
N ARG A 89 -11.69 -4.69 -3.90
CA ARG A 89 -10.52 -4.39 -4.74
C ARG A 89 -10.70 -3.02 -5.39
N LEU A 90 -9.62 -2.26 -5.42
CA LEU A 90 -9.65 -0.85 -5.79
C LEU A 90 -8.60 -0.55 -6.86
N GLU A 91 -8.92 0.35 -7.79
CA GLU A 91 -7.97 0.94 -8.72
C GLU A 91 -7.87 2.45 -8.47
N PRO A 92 -6.67 3.02 -8.38
CA PRO A 92 -6.52 4.44 -8.20
C PRO A 92 -6.87 5.19 -9.50
N VAL A 93 -7.75 6.18 -9.41
CA VAL A 93 -8.12 7.08 -10.51
C VAL A 93 -7.62 8.50 -10.24
N GLY A 94 -7.35 8.82 -8.99
CA GLY A 94 -6.93 10.13 -8.54
C GLY A 94 -5.54 10.55 -8.99
N SER A 95 -5.13 11.76 -8.58
CA SER A 95 -3.82 12.30 -8.93
C SER A 95 -2.68 11.47 -8.34
N ALA A 96 -1.61 11.28 -9.11
CA ALA A 96 -0.41 10.58 -8.63
C ALA A 96 0.18 11.20 -7.34
N GLY A 97 -0.03 12.50 -7.12
CA GLY A 97 0.39 13.21 -5.92
C GLY A 97 -0.42 12.80 -4.68
N ALA A 98 -1.75 12.71 -4.80
CA ALA A 98 -2.61 12.25 -3.71
C ALA A 98 -2.31 10.80 -3.34
N MET A 99 -2.12 9.93 -4.33
CA MET A 99 -1.75 8.54 -4.12
C MET A 99 -0.38 8.38 -3.44
N ALA A 100 0.61 9.19 -3.83
CA ALA A 100 1.95 9.18 -3.23
C ALA A 100 1.94 9.68 -1.77
N ALA A 101 0.94 10.46 -1.38
CA ALA A 101 0.76 10.94 -0.02
C ALA A 101 0.18 9.88 0.92
N LEU A 102 -0.46 8.84 0.39
CA LEU A 102 -1.07 7.79 1.22
C LEU A 102 -0.03 6.99 2.00
N PRO A 103 -0.38 6.51 3.21
CA PRO A 103 0.44 5.57 3.94
C PRO A 103 0.49 4.22 3.20
N GLN A 104 1.40 3.35 3.59
CA GLN A 104 1.46 1.99 3.01
C GLN A 104 0.22 1.18 3.39
N ARG A 105 -0.36 1.46 4.56
CA ARG A 105 -1.60 0.88 5.06
C ARG A 105 -2.30 1.83 6.01
N VAL A 106 -3.59 1.70 6.10
CA VAL A 106 -4.46 2.30 7.12
C VAL A 106 -5.10 1.15 7.88
N LEU A 107 -4.73 1.00 9.15
CA LEU A 107 -5.30 0.00 10.04
C LEU A 107 -6.18 0.70 11.07
N LEU A 108 -7.40 0.22 11.22
CA LEU A 108 -8.37 0.69 12.20
C LEU A 108 -8.92 -0.50 12.97
N THR A 109 -8.58 -0.58 14.24
CA THR A 109 -9.23 -1.50 15.16
C THR A 109 -10.61 -0.97 15.54
N ASP A 110 -11.56 -1.88 15.77
CA ASP A 110 -12.95 -1.54 16.13
C ASP A 110 -13.61 -0.56 15.13
N PHE A 111 -13.30 -0.73 13.83
CA PHE A 111 -13.79 0.17 12.77
C PHE A 111 -15.32 0.17 12.69
N VAL A 112 -15.95 -0.98 12.89
CA VAL A 112 -17.41 -1.12 12.87
C VAL A 112 -18.08 -0.25 13.94
N GLU A 113 -17.48 -0.12 15.11
CA GLU A 113 -17.96 0.73 16.20
C GLU A 113 -17.70 2.21 15.95
N HIS A 114 -16.52 2.55 15.43
CA HIS A 114 -16.08 3.94 15.30
C HIS A 114 -16.49 4.61 13.96
N ALA A 115 -16.76 3.82 12.94
CA ALA A 115 -17.20 4.30 11.63
C ALA A 115 -18.36 3.44 11.08
N PRO A 116 -19.50 3.33 11.81
CA PRO A 116 -20.57 2.40 11.49
C PRO A 116 -21.18 2.64 10.10
N LEU A 117 -21.22 3.88 9.65
CA LEU A 117 -21.68 4.21 8.31
C LEU A 117 -20.75 3.62 7.23
N ALA A 118 -19.43 3.81 7.38
CA ALA A 118 -18.47 3.28 6.42
C ALA A 118 -18.45 1.74 6.43
N ALA A 119 -18.58 1.11 7.60
CA ALA A 119 -18.69 -0.34 7.73
C ALA A 119 -19.96 -0.88 7.05
N THR A 120 -21.11 -0.20 7.22
CA THR A 120 -22.36 -0.54 6.54
C THR A 120 -22.25 -0.40 5.02
N MET A 121 -21.63 0.69 4.56
CA MET A 121 -21.38 0.92 3.14
C MET A 121 -20.44 -0.14 2.54
N MET A 122 -19.41 -0.54 3.28
CA MET A 122 -18.49 -1.60 2.86
C MET A 122 -19.22 -2.94 2.70
N ARG A 123 -20.04 -3.30 3.66
CA ARG A 123 -20.87 -4.51 3.61
C ARG A 123 -21.83 -4.46 2.42
N HIS A 124 -22.53 -3.34 2.26
CA HIS A 124 -23.43 -3.16 1.13
C HIS A 124 -22.72 -3.29 -0.21
N LEU A 125 -21.54 -2.67 -0.36
CA LEU A 125 -20.76 -2.70 -1.60
C LEU A 125 -20.32 -4.12 -1.97
N VAL A 126 -19.89 -4.92 -0.97
CA VAL A 126 -19.37 -6.26 -1.21
C VAL A 126 -20.49 -7.30 -1.32
N GLU A 127 -21.45 -7.29 -0.40
CA GLU A 127 -22.46 -8.38 -0.30
C GLU A 127 -23.74 -8.09 -1.08
N GLN A 128 -24.20 -6.84 -1.13
CA GLN A 128 -25.58 -6.51 -1.48
C GLN A 128 -25.74 -5.69 -2.76
N CYS A 129 -24.71 -4.97 -3.21
CA CYS A 129 -24.83 -4.09 -4.36
C CYS A 129 -25.04 -4.89 -5.66
N PRO A 130 -26.17 -4.72 -6.39
CA PRO A 130 -26.44 -5.49 -7.61
C PRO A 130 -25.48 -5.17 -8.74
N ASP A 131 -25.06 -3.91 -8.87
CA ASP A 131 -24.10 -3.42 -9.86
C ASP A 131 -23.06 -2.52 -9.18
N PRO A 132 -22.02 -3.11 -8.56
CA PRO A 132 -21.00 -2.33 -7.88
C PRO A 132 -19.96 -1.71 -8.83
N PHE A 133 -19.94 -2.13 -10.11
CA PHE A 133 -18.92 -1.72 -11.09
C PHE A 133 -19.24 -0.41 -11.82
N GLY A 134 -20.24 0.33 -11.36
CA GLY A 134 -20.62 1.62 -11.93
C GLY A 134 -20.13 2.80 -11.10
N VAL A 135 -20.48 4.01 -11.56
CA VAL A 135 -20.13 5.28 -10.89
C VAL A 135 -20.53 5.31 -9.41
N GLN A 136 -21.60 4.60 -9.03
CA GLN A 136 -22.02 4.53 -7.63
C GLN A 136 -21.03 3.72 -6.78
N GLY A 137 -20.58 2.56 -7.26
CA GLY A 137 -19.56 1.75 -6.59
C GLY A 137 -18.26 2.52 -6.41
N ASP A 138 -17.80 3.23 -7.43
CA ASP A 138 -16.60 4.09 -7.38
C ASP A 138 -16.71 5.19 -6.31
N ARG A 139 -17.88 5.83 -6.23
CA ARG A 139 -18.14 6.87 -5.23
C ARG A 139 -18.19 6.30 -3.81
N VAL A 140 -18.85 5.16 -3.64
CA VAL A 140 -18.94 4.47 -2.35
C VAL A 140 -17.55 4.01 -1.89
N ALA A 141 -16.77 3.40 -2.77
CA ALA A 141 -15.40 2.98 -2.47
C ALA A 141 -14.50 4.17 -2.07
N THR A 142 -14.62 5.30 -2.80
CA THR A 142 -13.92 6.54 -2.47
C THR A 142 -14.34 7.08 -1.10
N LEU A 143 -15.64 7.07 -0.81
CA LEU A 143 -16.16 7.56 0.47
C LEU A 143 -15.72 6.68 1.65
N ILE A 144 -15.79 5.35 1.54
CA ILE A 144 -15.34 4.42 2.58
C ILE A 144 -13.87 4.65 2.91
N THR A 145 -13.02 4.73 1.90
CA THR A 145 -11.58 4.93 2.08
C THR A 145 -11.26 6.31 2.66
N SER A 146 -12.00 7.35 2.27
CA SER A 146 -11.87 8.70 2.84
C SER A 146 -12.25 8.72 4.32
N MET A 147 -13.40 8.16 4.69
CA MET A 147 -13.86 8.05 6.07
C MET A 147 -12.90 7.23 6.93
N ALA A 148 -12.31 6.16 6.37
CA ALA A 148 -11.31 5.36 7.07
C ALA A 148 -10.03 6.17 7.34
N ILE A 149 -9.54 6.95 6.36
CA ILE A 149 -8.37 7.81 6.52
C ILE A 149 -8.63 8.92 7.54
N GLU A 150 -9.81 9.53 7.50
CA GLU A 150 -10.22 10.54 8.49
C GLU A 150 -10.25 9.95 9.91
N SER A 151 -10.90 8.81 10.09
CA SER A 151 -10.97 8.11 11.38
C SER A 151 -9.57 7.73 11.89
N TRP A 152 -8.73 7.19 11.02
CA TRP A 152 -7.36 6.82 11.34
C TRP A 152 -6.51 8.03 11.78
N HIS A 153 -6.68 9.16 11.10
CA HIS A 153 -6.02 10.42 11.46
C HIS A 153 -6.55 10.97 12.79
N ALA A 154 -7.88 11.03 12.94
CA ALA A 154 -8.53 11.58 14.15
C ALA A 154 -8.19 10.79 15.42
N ARG A 155 -7.99 9.48 15.29
CA ARG A 155 -7.58 8.59 16.39
C ARG A 155 -6.08 8.66 16.72
N GLY A 156 -5.32 9.47 16.02
CA GLY A 156 -3.87 9.61 16.24
C GLY A 156 -3.06 8.40 15.77
N CYS A 157 -3.65 7.49 15.00
CA CYS A 157 -2.96 6.33 14.43
C CYS A 157 -2.05 6.73 13.27
N ALA A 158 -2.25 7.93 12.69
CA ALA A 158 -1.41 8.46 11.63
C ALA A 158 -0.03 8.85 12.18
N PRO A 159 1.08 8.43 11.51
CA PRO A 159 2.40 8.91 11.89
C PRO A 159 2.45 10.44 11.88
N GLN A 160 3.03 11.05 12.92
CA GLN A 160 3.08 12.51 13.10
C GLN A 160 3.56 13.31 11.86
N ARG A 161 4.33 12.67 10.97
CA ARG A 161 4.85 13.27 9.74
C ARG A 161 4.08 12.88 8.48
N TRP A 162 2.97 12.15 8.60
CA TRP A 162 2.23 11.71 7.42
C TRP A 162 1.71 12.89 6.59
N LEU A 163 1.06 13.88 7.21
CA LEU A 163 0.55 15.06 6.52
C LEU A 163 1.65 15.97 5.94
N LEU A 164 2.89 15.87 6.44
CA LEU A 164 4.00 16.63 5.84
C LEU A 164 4.28 16.21 4.39
N LYS A 165 3.94 14.98 4.00
CA LYS A 165 4.05 14.52 2.60
C LYS A 165 3.13 15.31 1.67
N VAL A 166 1.99 15.74 2.18
CA VAL A 166 0.96 16.47 1.42
C VAL A 166 1.35 17.90 1.18
N HIS A 167 1.99 18.55 2.16
CA HIS A 167 2.40 19.96 2.07
C HIS A 167 3.66 20.20 1.24
N GLU A 168 4.30 19.15 0.73
CA GLU A 168 5.52 19.24 -0.07
C GLU A 168 5.29 18.79 -1.52
N PRO A 169 4.60 19.58 -2.36
CA PRO A 169 4.27 19.20 -3.73
C PRO A 169 5.51 18.87 -4.58
N GLY A 170 6.66 19.47 -4.25
CA GLY A 170 7.93 19.14 -4.87
C GLY A 170 8.39 17.72 -4.54
N VAL A 171 8.24 17.31 -3.28
CA VAL A 171 8.56 15.94 -2.84
C VAL A 171 7.59 14.95 -3.48
N ALA A 172 6.30 15.28 -3.54
CA ALA A 172 5.29 14.43 -4.18
C ALA A 172 5.60 14.18 -5.66
N ARG A 173 5.99 15.21 -6.43
CA ARG A 173 6.44 15.04 -7.82
C ARG A 173 7.65 14.13 -7.95
N ALA A 174 8.66 14.28 -7.08
CA ALA A 174 9.85 13.44 -7.11
C ALA A 174 9.53 11.99 -6.75
N VAL A 175 8.65 11.75 -5.78
CA VAL A 175 8.15 10.41 -5.41
C VAL A 175 7.40 9.80 -6.59
N ALA A 176 6.47 10.53 -7.21
CA ALA A 176 5.74 10.04 -8.39
C ALA A 176 6.69 9.64 -9.54
N ALA A 177 7.72 10.44 -9.81
CA ALA A 177 8.72 10.14 -10.83
C ALA A 177 9.53 8.86 -10.51
N MET A 178 9.94 8.66 -9.25
CA MET A 178 10.60 7.44 -8.82
C MET A 178 9.71 6.20 -8.99
N HIS A 179 8.41 6.32 -8.69
CA HIS A 179 7.44 5.23 -8.84
C HIS A 179 7.16 4.89 -10.30
N ALA A 180 7.11 5.90 -11.19
CA ALA A 180 6.90 5.72 -12.62
C ALA A 180 8.06 4.93 -13.27
N ASP A 181 9.30 5.25 -12.91
CA ASP A 181 10.48 4.55 -13.39
C ASP A 181 11.53 4.35 -12.29
N PRO A 182 11.38 3.31 -11.47
CA PRO A 182 12.35 3.01 -10.42
C PRO A 182 13.71 2.55 -10.97
N GLY A 183 13.77 2.12 -12.23
CA GLY A 183 15.00 1.67 -12.89
C GLY A 183 15.92 2.81 -13.32
N GLN A 184 15.36 3.99 -13.53
CA GLN A 184 16.12 5.16 -13.94
C GLN A 184 17.22 5.53 -12.93
N GLU A 185 18.34 6.06 -13.41
CA GLU A 185 19.43 6.57 -12.55
C GLU A 185 19.02 7.91 -11.91
N TRP A 186 18.27 7.83 -10.81
CA TRP A 186 17.85 8.97 -10.04
C TRP A 186 18.99 9.51 -9.16
N THR A 187 19.52 10.66 -9.51
CA THR A 187 20.40 11.44 -8.62
C THR A 187 19.59 12.44 -7.80
N VAL A 188 20.13 12.89 -6.66
CA VAL A 188 19.50 13.95 -5.85
C VAL A 188 19.30 15.22 -6.68
N ALA A 189 20.22 15.52 -7.61
CA ALA A 189 20.11 16.67 -8.50
C ALA A 189 18.98 16.50 -9.52
N ALA A 190 18.78 15.30 -10.09
CA ALA A 190 17.68 15.03 -11.01
C ALA A 190 16.32 15.13 -10.30
N LEU A 191 16.21 14.58 -9.09
CA LEU A 191 15.00 14.65 -8.29
C LEU A 191 14.68 16.06 -7.83
N ALA A 192 15.70 16.87 -7.48
CA ALA A 192 15.53 18.27 -7.12
C ALA A 192 14.99 19.10 -8.29
N ARG A 193 15.41 18.80 -9.54
CA ARG A 193 14.85 19.44 -10.74
C ARG A 193 13.36 19.08 -10.93
N VAL A 194 13.01 17.79 -10.76
CA VAL A 194 11.59 17.34 -10.81
C VAL A 194 10.77 18.04 -9.72
N ALA A 195 11.37 18.23 -8.55
CA ALA A 195 10.73 18.89 -7.42
C ALA A 195 10.67 20.42 -7.58
N LEU A 196 11.30 21.02 -8.59
CA LEU A 196 11.48 22.45 -8.77
C LEU A 196 12.13 23.11 -7.54
N ALA A 197 13.19 22.52 -7.03
CA ALA A 197 13.86 22.91 -5.81
C ALA A 197 15.38 22.90 -5.94
N SER A 198 16.09 23.61 -5.05
CA SER A 198 17.54 23.47 -4.92
C SER A 198 17.91 22.08 -4.37
N ARG A 199 19.10 21.57 -4.73
CA ARG A 199 19.54 20.23 -4.32
C ARG A 199 19.56 20.03 -2.79
N SER A 200 20.08 20.99 -2.04
CA SER A 200 20.15 20.92 -0.57
C SER A 200 18.77 21.05 0.06
N GLY A 201 17.97 22.01 -0.39
CA GLY A 201 16.59 22.20 0.10
C GLY A 201 15.68 21.01 -0.20
N PHE A 202 15.83 20.38 -1.38
CA PHE A 202 15.09 19.18 -1.73
C PHE A 202 15.43 18.02 -0.81
N ALA A 203 16.73 17.71 -0.62
CA ALA A 203 17.14 16.56 0.19
C ALA A 203 16.62 16.67 1.64
N ALA A 204 16.71 17.85 2.24
CA ALA A 204 16.22 18.11 3.59
C ALA A 204 14.68 17.95 3.68
N ARG A 205 13.93 18.56 2.76
CA ARG A 205 12.46 18.44 2.72
C ARG A 205 12.01 17.03 2.43
N PHE A 206 12.68 16.34 1.49
CA PHE A 206 12.39 14.95 1.17
C PHE A 206 12.55 14.06 2.41
N GLN A 207 13.66 14.20 3.15
CA GLN A 207 13.89 13.44 4.37
C GLN A 207 12.90 13.82 5.47
N ALA A 208 12.56 15.08 5.63
CA ALA A 208 11.56 15.53 6.58
C ALA A 208 10.17 14.94 6.26
N ALA A 209 9.78 14.94 4.98
CA ALA A 209 8.49 14.45 4.52
C ALA A 209 8.37 12.91 4.52
N THR A 210 9.43 12.18 4.13
CA THR A 210 9.36 10.72 3.94
C THR A 210 10.00 9.91 5.08
N GLY A 211 10.76 10.56 5.95
CA GLY A 211 11.58 9.89 6.97
C GLY A 211 12.87 9.25 6.41
N LEU A 212 13.05 9.23 5.09
CA LEU A 212 14.17 8.59 4.40
C LEU A 212 14.90 9.58 3.50
N THR A 213 16.19 9.39 3.32
CA THR A 213 16.90 10.09 2.24
C THR A 213 16.40 9.60 0.88
N PRO A 214 16.47 10.43 -0.20
CA PRO A 214 16.02 10.04 -1.54
C PRO A 214 16.61 8.72 -2.02
N GLY A 215 17.90 8.47 -1.76
CA GLY A 215 18.57 7.22 -2.14
C GLY A 215 18.07 5.99 -1.37
N ARG A 216 17.78 6.14 -0.06
CA ARG A 216 17.19 5.06 0.75
C ARG A 216 15.76 4.76 0.31
N TYR A 217 14.99 5.81 0.00
CA TYR A 217 13.63 5.66 -0.51
C TYR A 217 13.62 4.89 -1.84
N LEU A 218 14.47 5.29 -2.79
CA LEU A 218 14.60 4.61 -4.09
C LEU A 218 15.03 3.14 -3.92
N THR A 219 15.97 2.87 -3.01
CA THR A 219 16.41 1.49 -2.74
C THR A 219 15.25 0.64 -2.20
N LYS A 220 14.45 1.18 -1.27
CA LYS A 220 13.25 0.51 -0.75
C LYS A 220 12.26 0.21 -1.87
N LEU A 221 11.91 1.21 -2.67
CA LEU A 221 11.01 1.09 -3.82
C LEU A 221 11.47 0.03 -4.83
N ARG A 222 12.77 0.01 -5.15
CA ARG A 222 13.35 -1.00 -6.05
C ARG A 222 13.23 -2.42 -5.49
N VAL A 223 13.46 -2.59 -4.21
CA VAL A 223 13.33 -3.91 -3.56
C VAL A 223 11.87 -4.36 -3.54
N GLU A 224 10.92 -3.50 -3.23
CA GLU A 224 9.48 -3.80 -3.30
C GLU A 224 9.05 -4.20 -4.72
N ARG A 225 9.56 -3.49 -5.73
CA ARG A 225 9.30 -3.86 -7.14
C ARG A 225 9.96 -5.17 -7.53
N ALA A 226 11.17 -5.44 -6.99
CA ALA A 226 11.88 -6.70 -7.21
C ALA A 226 11.12 -7.89 -6.61
N GLN A 227 10.57 -7.76 -5.42
CA GLN A 227 9.77 -8.80 -4.77
C GLN A 227 8.62 -9.24 -5.69
N ARG A 228 7.89 -8.27 -6.26
CA ARG A 228 6.82 -8.54 -7.22
C ARG A 228 7.33 -9.25 -8.48
N LEU A 229 8.35 -8.70 -9.14
CA LEU A 229 8.92 -9.29 -10.35
C LEU A 229 9.43 -10.72 -10.14
N LEU A 230 10.06 -10.98 -8.99
CA LEU A 230 10.59 -12.30 -8.65
C LEU A 230 9.48 -13.32 -8.36
N SER A 231 8.32 -12.89 -7.87
CA SER A 231 7.15 -13.73 -7.59
C SER A 231 6.31 -13.98 -8.85
N GLU A 232 6.17 -12.98 -9.71
CA GLU A 232 5.20 -12.96 -10.81
C GLU A 232 5.80 -13.32 -12.18
N SER A 233 7.13 -13.32 -12.33
CA SER A 233 7.76 -13.54 -13.62
C SER A 233 8.92 -14.52 -13.57
N ASP A 234 9.24 -15.12 -14.73
CA ASP A 234 10.39 -16.01 -14.94
C ASP A 234 11.70 -15.26 -15.26
N MET A 235 11.70 -13.94 -15.15
CA MET A 235 12.91 -13.15 -15.41
C MET A 235 14.08 -13.63 -14.55
N SER A 236 15.27 -13.71 -15.15
CA SER A 236 16.48 -14.01 -14.38
C SER A 236 16.75 -12.92 -13.33
N ILE A 237 17.41 -13.27 -12.23
CA ILE A 237 17.78 -12.32 -11.18
C ILE A 237 18.61 -11.17 -11.76
N ALA A 238 19.52 -11.48 -12.68
CA ALA A 238 20.31 -10.48 -13.40
C ALA A 238 19.45 -9.51 -14.21
N THR A 239 18.39 -10.02 -14.88
CA THR A 239 17.45 -9.19 -15.63
C THR A 239 16.64 -8.28 -14.72
N VAL A 240 16.15 -8.79 -13.59
CA VAL A 240 15.43 -8.00 -12.58
C VAL A 240 16.35 -6.90 -12.03
N ALA A 241 17.59 -7.23 -11.66
CA ALA A 241 18.56 -6.28 -11.15
C ALA A 241 18.81 -5.13 -12.15
N ARG A 242 19.06 -5.46 -13.42
CA ARG A 242 19.29 -4.47 -14.48
C ARG A 242 18.06 -3.60 -14.72
N ARG A 243 16.85 -4.19 -14.79
CA ARG A 243 15.60 -3.46 -15.00
C ARG A 243 15.31 -2.47 -13.87
N LEU A 244 15.79 -2.76 -12.67
CA LEU A 244 15.65 -1.89 -11.49
C LEU A 244 16.86 -0.96 -11.27
N GLY A 245 17.74 -0.81 -12.28
CA GLY A 245 18.84 0.16 -12.28
C GLY A 245 19.99 -0.21 -11.34
N TYR A 246 20.20 -1.49 -11.06
CA TYR A 246 21.40 -1.94 -10.35
C TYR A 246 22.52 -2.24 -11.36
N ARG A 247 23.74 -1.77 -11.03
CA ARG A 247 24.93 -1.97 -11.88
C ARG A 247 25.43 -3.41 -11.89
N SER A 248 25.09 -4.20 -10.86
CA SER A 248 25.45 -5.61 -10.78
C SER A 248 24.44 -6.39 -9.97
N GLU A 249 24.35 -7.70 -10.26
CA GLU A 249 23.54 -8.64 -9.50
C GLU A 249 23.98 -8.71 -8.03
N THR A 250 25.28 -8.61 -7.77
CA THR A 250 25.84 -8.60 -6.42
C THR A 250 25.37 -7.38 -5.60
N ALA A 251 25.35 -6.18 -6.21
CA ALA A 251 24.85 -4.97 -5.56
C ALA A 251 23.34 -5.09 -5.27
N PHE A 252 22.59 -5.63 -6.21
CA PHE A 252 21.18 -5.94 -6.04
C PHE A 252 20.94 -6.93 -4.91
N GLY A 253 21.63 -8.08 -4.91
CA GLY A 253 21.49 -9.12 -3.90
C GLY A 253 21.76 -8.61 -2.48
N ARG A 254 22.79 -7.78 -2.30
CA ARG A 254 23.08 -7.13 -1.00
C ARG A 254 21.96 -6.18 -0.56
N ALA A 255 21.46 -5.35 -1.46
CA ALA A 255 20.38 -4.41 -1.15
C ALA A 255 19.09 -5.16 -0.81
N PHE A 256 18.76 -6.19 -1.58
CA PHE A 256 17.58 -7.02 -1.39
C PHE A 256 17.63 -7.76 -0.05
N ARG A 257 18.74 -8.47 0.25
CA ARG A 257 18.91 -9.19 1.51
C ARG A 257 18.87 -8.28 2.73
N ARG A 258 19.45 -7.09 2.64
CA ARG A 258 19.41 -6.11 3.75
C ARG A 258 18.00 -5.66 4.09
N GLN A 259 17.10 -5.60 3.11
CA GLN A 259 15.71 -5.13 3.33
C GLN A 259 14.72 -6.25 3.62
N THR A 260 14.94 -7.46 3.08
CA THR A 260 13.98 -8.57 3.15
C THR A 260 14.45 -9.71 4.07
N GLY A 261 15.71 -9.71 4.49
CA GLY A 261 16.32 -10.83 5.21
C GLY A 261 16.70 -12.01 4.31
N HIS A 262 16.21 -12.08 3.07
CA HIS A 262 16.39 -13.20 2.14
C HIS A 262 17.19 -12.80 0.92
N THR A 263 17.86 -13.77 0.28
CA THR A 263 18.42 -13.54 -1.06
C THR A 263 17.31 -13.55 -2.10
N PRO A 264 17.49 -12.90 -3.28
CA PRO A 264 16.51 -12.96 -4.38
C PRO A 264 16.12 -14.37 -4.79
N SER A 265 17.08 -15.31 -4.77
CA SER A 265 16.83 -16.72 -5.10
C SER A 265 15.97 -17.43 -4.02
N GLN A 266 16.25 -17.16 -2.75
CA GLN A 266 15.45 -17.67 -1.64
C GLN A 266 14.03 -17.13 -1.70
N TRP A 267 13.88 -15.82 -1.92
CA TRP A 267 12.57 -15.18 -2.07
C TRP A 267 11.74 -15.80 -3.18
N ARG A 268 12.31 -15.97 -4.38
CA ARG A 268 11.64 -16.62 -5.51
C ARG A 268 11.17 -18.02 -5.19
N ARG A 269 12.02 -18.82 -4.54
CA ARG A 269 11.68 -20.20 -4.16
C ARG A 269 10.51 -20.25 -3.19
N VAL A 270 10.52 -19.41 -2.17
CA VAL A 270 9.42 -19.34 -1.18
C VAL A 270 8.12 -18.88 -1.85
N ALA A 271 8.17 -17.82 -2.63
CA ALA A 271 6.99 -17.28 -3.32
C ALA A 271 6.36 -18.26 -4.32
N ARG A 272 7.16 -19.16 -4.92
CA ARG A 272 6.68 -20.20 -5.87
C ARG A 272 6.33 -21.52 -5.20
N GLY A 273 7.01 -21.86 -4.12
CA GLY A 273 6.71 -23.07 -3.35
C GLY A 273 5.34 -23.01 -2.68
N THR A 274 4.90 -21.81 -2.33
CA THR A 274 3.55 -21.60 -1.79
C THR A 274 2.46 -21.72 -2.86
N SER A 275 2.79 -21.47 -4.15
CA SER A 275 1.84 -21.62 -5.26
C SER A 275 1.69 -23.08 -5.75
N ALA A 276 2.63 -23.98 -5.42
CA ALA A 276 2.61 -25.37 -5.87
C ALA A 276 1.80 -26.30 -4.96
N SER A 277 1.43 -25.86 -3.76
CA SER A 277 0.59 -26.63 -2.84
C SER A 277 -0.93 -26.44 -3.04
N ALA A 278 -1.33 -25.57 -3.99
CA ALA A 278 -2.71 -25.31 -4.35
C ALA A 278 -3.07 -25.93 -5.72
N GLY A 279 -2.57 -27.14 -6.00
CA GLY A 279 -3.01 -27.95 -7.14
C GLY A 279 -4.17 -28.84 -6.74
N PRO A 280 -5.18 -29.02 -7.62
CA PRO A 280 -6.36 -29.82 -7.29
C PRO A 280 -6.01 -31.30 -7.25
N ASP A 281 -6.47 -31.97 -6.21
CA ASP A 281 -6.88 -33.39 -6.23
C ASP A 281 -8.40 -33.48 -6.23
#